data_a07645a36641d6efdb49b6348954da82
#
_entry.id   a07645a36641d6efdb49b6348954da82
#
_cell.length_a   1.000
_cell.length_b   1.000
_cell.length_c   1.000
_cell.angle_alpha   90.00
_cell.angle_beta   90.00
_cell.angle_gamma   90.00
#
_symmetry.space_group_name_H-M   'P 1'
#
loop_
_entity.id
_entity.type
_entity.pdbx_description
1 polymer ?
#
loop_
_entity_poly.entity_id
_entity_poly.type
_entity_poly.pdbx_seq_one_letter_code
_entity_poly.pdbx_strand_id
1 'polypeptide(L)'
;NKIRIGYLSPDFKEHPVSSFLNQLLHHHDKNNFEIFLYSNNEGKPDLVTATFKKKACHWRDVFKKSDQELIKIIQDDNINILVDLCGNFSGGRTTLFGSKPAPIQVSYLGYVTTTGLKSMDYRFTTIEADPDIKEDKYYTEKLIRLPNTFLCYTGTLIYSVQIHHTYLVKF
;
A
#
# COMPACT_ATOMS: atom_id res chain seq x y z
N ASN A 1 -9.35 -9.24 19.63
CA ASN A 1 -8.15 -9.29 18.77
C ASN A 1 -8.27 -8.23 17.68
N LYS A 2 -7.19 -7.48 17.41
CA LYS A 2 -7.14 -6.52 16.30
C LYS A 2 -6.94 -7.24 14.97
N ILE A 3 -7.46 -6.65 13.90
CA ILE A 3 -7.18 -7.11 12.53
C ILE A 3 -5.77 -6.61 12.17
N ARG A 4 -4.90 -7.53 11.74
CA ARG A 4 -3.53 -7.23 11.33
C ARG A 4 -3.46 -6.95 9.85
N ILE A 5 -3.02 -5.73 9.50
CA ILE A 5 -2.86 -5.28 8.12
C ILE A 5 -1.37 -5.11 7.84
N GLY A 6 -0.86 -5.85 6.84
CA GLY A 6 0.50 -5.72 6.35
C GLY A 6 0.53 -4.91 5.04
N TYR A 7 1.40 -3.92 4.96
CA TYR A 7 1.70 -3.20 3.72
C TYR A 7 3.09 -3.56 3.24
N LEU A 8 3.20 -4.03 2.01
CA LEU A 8 4.48 -4.36 1.37
C LEU A 8 4.81 -3.33 0.28
N SER A 9 5.98 -2.69 0.39
CA SER A 9 6.43 -1.70 -0.60
C SER A 9 7.96 -1.54 -0.62
N PRO A 10 8.56 -1.24 -1.77
CA PRO A 10 9.92 -0.73 -1.87
C PRO A 10 10.01 0.77 -1.55
N ASP A 11 8.87 1.47 -1.39
CA ASP A 11 8.74 2.91 -1.49
C ASP A 11 8.40 3.59 -0.14
N PHE A 12 8.71 2.98 1.00
CA PHE A 12 8.66 3.66 2.30
C PHE A 12 9.85 4.62 2.48
N LYS A 13 10.00 5.52 1.53
CA LYS A 13 11.05 6.54 1.38
C LYS A 13 10.45 7.77 0.70
N GLU A 14 11.26 8.77 0.35
CA GLU A 14 10.81 9.89 -0.49
C GLU A 14 10.37 9.37 -1.87
N HIS A 15 9.05 9.21 -2.02
CA HIS A 15 8.40 8.63 -3.20
C HIS A 15 6.91 9.06 -3.24
N PRO A 16 6.27 9.21 -4.42
CA PRO A 16 4.85 9.56 -4.52
C PRO A 16 3.92 8.64 -3.72
N VAL A 17 4.14 7.32 -3.75
CA VAL A 17 3.36 6.34 -2.95
C VAL A 17 3.36 6.70 -1.47
N SER A 18 4.50 7.14 -0.94
CA SER A 18 4.64 7.53 0.46
C SER A 18 3.80 8.76 0.82
N SER A 19 3.67 9.72 -0.09
CA SER A 19 2.88 10.93 0.13
C SER A 19 1.39 10.61 0.32
N PHE A 20 0.88 9.61 -0.38
CA PHE A 20 -0.50 9.16 -0.25
C PHE A 20 -0.70 8.23 0.96
N LEU A 21 0.20 7.25 1.14
CA LEU A 21 0.11 6.26 2.21
C LEU A 21 0.24 6.88 3.60
N ASN A 22 1.04 7.93 3.74
CA ASN A 22 1.30 8.60 5.02
C ASN A 22 0.01 9.05 5.73
N GLN A 23 -0.99 9.52 4.99
CA GLN A 23 -2.28 9.92 5.54
C GLN A 23 -3.14 8.72 5.90
N LEU A 24 -3.17 7.73 5.03
CA LEU A 24 -3.89 6.49 5.33
C LEU A 24 -3.42 5.90 6.67
N LEU A 25 -2.10 5.80 6.88
CA LEU A 25 -1.53 5.28 8.13
C LEU A 25 -1.83 6.16 9.34
N HIS A 26 -1.98 7.47 9.15
CA HIS A 26 -2.34 8.39 10.25
C HIS A 26 -3.77 8.16 10.73
N HIS A 27 -4.68 7.83 9.82
CA HIS A 27 -6.11 7.70 10.08
C HIS A 27 -6.56 6.27 10.39
N HIS A 28 -5.68 5.29 10.40
CA HIS A 28 -6.04 3.95 10.85
C HIS A 28 -6.55 3.95 12.28
N ASP A 29 -7.70 3.33 12.51
CA ASP A 29 -8.23 3.10 13.84
C ASP A 29 -7.37 2.09 14.60
N LYS A 30 -6.49 2.60 15.44
CA LYS A 30 -5.55 1.78 16.23
C LYS A 30 -6.22 0.90 17.28
N ASN A 31 -7.50 1.07 17.56
CA ASN A 31 -8.23 0.19 18.47
C ASN A 31 -8.59 -1.12 17.77
N ASN A 32 -8.92 -1.06 16.48
CA ASN A 32 -9.38 -2.20 15.70
C ASN A 32 -8.31 -2.79 14.80
N PHE A 33 -7.26 -2.02 14.44
CA PHE A 33 -6.22 -2.45 13.50
C PHE A 33 -4.81 -2.40 14.10
N GLU A 34 -3.99 -3.36 13.72
CA GLU A 34 -2.56 -3.45 14.02
C GLU A 34 -1.78 -3.43 12.70
N ILE A 35 -0.91 -2.44 12.51
CA ILE A 35 -0.29 -2.14 11.22
C ILE A 35 1.15 -2.64 11.17
N PHE A 36 1.46 -3.42 10.15
CA PHE A 36 2.77 -3.96 9.82
C PHE A 36 3.26 -3.33 8.51
N LEU A 37 4.48 -2.82 8.50
CA LEU A 37 5.13 -2.33 7.29
C LEU A 37 6.31 -3.23 6.93
N TYR A 38 6.24 -3.86 5.76
CA TYR A 38 7.28 -4.70 5.17
C TYR A 38 8.03 -3.87 4.13
N SER A 39 9.19 -3.34 4.52
CA SER A 39 10.01 -2.47 3.65
C SER A 39 10.92 -3.30 2.75
N ASN A 40 10.63 -3.28 1.45
CA ASN A 40 11.48 -3.87 0.41
C ASN A 40 12.42 -2.83 -0.22
N ASN A 41 12.81 -1.80 0.54
CA ASN A 41 13.67 -0.72 0.08
C ASN A 41 15.14 -1.14 0.05
N GLU A 42 15.76 -1.04 -1.14
CA GLU A 42 17.19 -1.30 -1.34
C GLU A 42 18.09 -0.16 -0.82
N GLY A 43 17.56 1.07 -0.83
CA GLY A 43 18.34 2.27 -0.52
C GLY A 43 18.54 2.53 0.96
N LYS A 44 19.36 3.57 1.25
CA LYS A 44 19.51 4.06 2.61
C LYS A 44 18.21 4.67 3.10
N PRO A 45 17.84 4.45 4.39
CA PRO A 45 16.70 5.12 5.00
C PRO A 45 16.84 6.65 4.96
N ASP A 46 15.77 7.35 4.65
CA ASP A 46 15.64 8.79 4.67
C ASP A 46 14.70 9.28 5.79
N LEU A 47 14.39 10.59 5.81
CA LEU A 47 13.48 11.18 6.80
C LEU A 47 12.05 10.64 6.69
N VAL A 48 11.62 10.31 5.46
CA VAL A 48 10.30 9.71 5.22
C VAL A 48 10.26 8.30 5.79
N THR A 49 11.30 7.49 5.55
CA THR A 49 11.47 6.16 6.17
C THR A 49 11.39 6.23 7.70
N ALA A 50 12.07 7.22 8.31
CA ALA A 50 12.03 7.40 9.76
C ALA A 50 10.62 7.74 10.26
N THR A 51 9.86 8.51 9.50
CA THR A 51 8.46 8.85 9.81
C THR A 51 7.57 7.61 9.77
N PHE A 52 7.72 6.76 8.76
CA PHE A 52 6.96 5.50 8.66
C PHE A 52 7.28 4.54 9.81
N LYS A 53 8.56 4.41 10.18
CA LYS A 53 8.98 3.59 11.32
C LYS A 53 8.31 4.01 12.63
N LYS A 54 8.10 5.32 12.82
CA LYS A 54 7.38 5.85 14.02
C LYS A 54 5.88 5.61 13.99
N LYS A 55 5.27 5.53 12.81
CA LYS A 55 3.82 5.37 12.65
C LYS A 55 3.36 3.91 12.68
N ALA A 56 4.21 3.00 12.20
CA ALA A 56 3.92 1.57 12.18
C ALA A 56 3.86 1.00 13.60
N CYS A 57 2.98 0.03 13.82
CA CYS A 57 3.03 -0.81 15.01
C CYS A 57 4.24 -1.75 14.93
N HIS A 58 4.49 -2.27 13.73
CA HIS A 58 5.60 -3.17 13.44
C HIS A 58 6.27 -2.79 12.12
N TRP A 59 7.61 -2.76 12.13
CA TRP A 59 8.44 -2.53 10.95
C TRP A 59 9.32 -3.74 10.67
N ARG A 60 9.37 -4.19 9.41
CA ARG A 60 10.22 -5.28 8.94
C ARG A 60 11.04 -4.79 7.73
N ASP A 61 12.36 -4.81 7.82
CA ASP A 61 13.24 -4.63 6.66
C ASP A 61 13.38 -5.99 5.96
N VAL A 62 12.83 -6.10 4.73
CA VAL A 62 12.68 -7.37 4.03
C VAL A 62 13.41 -7.42 2.68
N PHE A 63 14.11 -6.38 2.27
CA PHE A 63 14.80 -6.30 0.97
C PHE A 63 15.75 -7.48 0.73
N LYS A 64 16.51 -7.90 1.75
CA LYS A 64 17.47 -9.01 1.65
C LYS A 64 16.85 -10.40 1.86
N LYS A 65 15.54 -10.48 2.06
CA LYS A 65 14.85 -11.75 2.28
C LYS A 65 14.41 -12.36 0.95
N SER A 66 14.54 -13.66 0.81
CA SER A 66 13.89 -14.42 -0.26
C SER A 66 12.37 -14.36 -0.11
N ASP A 67 11.62 -14.70 -1.19
CA ASP A 67 10.15 -14.77 -1.10
C ASP A 67 9.70 -15.80 -0.07
N GLN A 68 10.39 -16.93 0.04
CA GLN A 68 10.07 -17.98 1.01
C GLN A 68 10.26 -17.50 2.45
N GLU A 69 11.34 -16.80 2.76
CA GLU A 69 11.56 -16.21 4.08
C GLU A 69 10.51 -15.14 4.40
N LEU A 70 10.15 -14.31 3.42
CA LEU A 70 9.15 -13.27 3.62
C LEU A 70 7.76 -13.85 3.82
N ILE A 71 7.37 -14.89 3.06
CA ILE A 71 6.13 -15.64 3.26
C ILE A 71 6.05 -16.13 4.72
N LYS A 72 7.12 -16.76 5.22
CA LYS A 72 7.16 -17.24 6.58
C LYS A 72 7.00 -16.10 7.61
N ILE A 73 7.68 -14.96 7.41
CA ILE A 73 7.56 -13.79 8.29
C ILE A 73 6.11 -13.28 8.32
N ILE A 74 5.45 -13.17 7.17
CA ILE A 74 4.05 -12.70 7.07
C ILE A 74 3.09 -13.65 7.79
N GLN A 75 3.31 -14.97 7.64
CA GLN A 75 2.53 -15.99 8.32
C GLN A 75 2.75 -16.00 9.84
N ASP A 76 4.01 -15.87 10.29
CA ASP A 76 4.36 -15.79 11.72
C ASP A 76 3.79 -14.51 12.37
N ASP A 77 3.74 -13.41 11.63
CA ASP A 77 3.07 -12.16 12.04
C ASP A 77 1.53 -12.27 12.04
N ASN A 78 0.95 -13.39 11.57
CA ASN A 78 -0.49 -13.66 11.49
C ASN A 78 -1.26 -12.53 10.79
N ILE A 79 -0.79 -12.10 9.64
CA ILE A 79 -1.41 -11.04 8.84
C ILE A 79 -2.76 -11.49 8.30
N ASN A 80 -3.81 -10.72 8.55
CA ASN A 80 -5.16 -10.99 8.03
C ASN A 80 -5.35 -10.43 6.63
N ILE A 81 -4.82 -9.22 6.38
CA ILE A 81 -4.92 -8.51 5.10
C ILE A 81 -3.52 -8.06 4.70
N LEU A 82 -3.04 -8.54 3.55
CA LEU A 82 -1.77 -8.09 2.97
C LEU A 82 -2.04 -7.18 1.77
N VAL A 83 -1.47 -5.98 1.80
CA VAL A 83 -1.64 -4.96 0.77
C VAL A 83 -0.36 -4.80 -0.02
N ASP A 84 -0.45 -5.02 -1.33
CA ASP A 84 0.62 -4.73 -2.29
C ASP A 84 0.52 -3.28 -2.75
N LEU A 85 1.56 -2.49 -2.50
CA LEU A 85 1.62 -1.08 -2.90
C LEU A 85 2.47 -0.85 -4.16
N CYS A 86 3.02 -1.91 -4.76
CA CYS A 86 3.93 -1.78 -5.90
C CYS A 86 3.44 -2.51 -7.16
N GLY A 87 2.81 -3.67 -7.01
CA GLY A 87 2.39 -4.50 -8.14
C GLY A 87 3.58 -4.95 -8.99
N ASN A 88 3.43 -4.86 -10.31
CA ASN A 88 4.43 -5.30 -11.29
C ASN A 88 5.54 -4.28 -11.57
N PHE A 89 5.64 -3.19 -10.82
CA PHE A 89 6.74 -2.24 -10.95
C PHE A 89 8.05 -2.77 -10.33
N SER A 90 9.16 -2.12 -10.68
CA SER A 90 10.47 -2.46 -10.14
C SER A 90 10.49 -2.40 -8.61
N GLY A 91 11.02 -3.44 -7.98
CA GLY A 91 11.01 -3.60 -6.53
C GLY A 91 9.72 -4.23 -5.98
N GLY A 92 8.72 -4.52 -6.83
CA GLY A 92 7.54 -5.29 -6.45
C GLY A 92 7.88 -6.76 -6.19
N ARG A 93 7.03 -7.43 -5.41
CA ARG A 93 7.17 -8.85 -5.03
C ARG A 93 5.94 -9.64 -5.46
N THR A 94 5.47 -9.43 -6.71
CA THR A 94 4.22 -10.03 -7.23
C THR A 94 4.21 -11.55 -7.13
N THR A 95 5.36 -12.22 -7.34
CA THR A 95 5.49 -13.68 -7.18
C THR A 95 5.16 -14.17 -5.77
N LEU A 96 5.52 -13.40 -4.74
CA LEU A 96 5.19 -13.70 -3.36
C LEU A 96 3.67 -13.77 -3.15
N PHE A 97 2.93 -12.82 -3.73
CA PHE A 97 1.45 -12.81 -3.66
C PHE A 97 0.83 -14.02 -4.35
N GLY A 98 1.49 -14.60 -5.34
CA GLY A 98 1.09 -15.86 -5.97
C GLY A 98 0.99 -17.03 -4.99
N SER A 99 1.80 -17.05 -3.95
CA SER A 99 1.80 -18.06 -2.88
C SER A 99 0.76 -17.82 -1.80
N LYS A 100 0.03 -16.72 -1.85
CA LYS A 100 -1.05 -16.33 -0.93
C LYS A 100 -0.65 -16.41 0.56
N PRO A 101 0.36 -15.64 1.04
CA PRO A 101 0.81 -15.70 2.42
C PRO A 101 -0.17 -15.16 3.46
N ALA A 102 -1.22 -14.44 3.04
CA ALA A 102 -2.28 -13.93 3.92
C ALA A 102 -3.67 -14.33 3.40
N PRO A 103 -4.67 -14.49 4.29
CA PRO A 103 -6.04 -14.86 3.90
C PRO A 103 -6.67 -13.91 2.88
N ILE A 104 -6.44 -12.61 3.03
CA ILE A 104 -6.92 -11.57 2.11
C ILE A 104 -5.73 -10.81 1.55
N GLN A 105 -5.71 -10.63 0.23
CA GLN A 105 -4.69 -9.89 -0.49
C GLN A 105 -5.30 -8.80 -1.34
N VAL A 106 -4.73 -7.60 -1.28
CA VAL A 106 -5.27 -6.40 -1.92
C VAL A 106 -4.18 -5.69 -2.72
N SER A 107 -4.44 -5.38 -3.97
CA SER A 107 -3.64 -4.44 -4.76
C SER A 107 -4.16 -3.02 -4.55
N TYR A 108 -3.27 -2.11 -4.19
CA TYR A 108 -3.64 -0.72 -3.90
C TYR A 108 -2.53 0.26 -4.23
N LEU A 109 -2.93 1.43 -4.66
CA LEU A 109 -2.19 2.68 -4.77
C LEU A 109 -1.13 2.72 -5.88
N GLY A 110 -0.05 1.94 -5.82
CA GLY A 110 1.09 2.10 -6.72
C GLY A 110 0.91 1.48 -8.11
N TYR A 111 0.02 0.50 -8.24
CA TYR A 111 -0.22 -0.20 -9.51
C TYR A 111 -1.70 -0.14 -9.90
N VAL A 112 -1.98 0.55 -10.99
CA VAL A 112 -3.35 0.96 -11.35
C VAL A 112 -4.08 0.02 -12.32
N THR A 113 -3.54 -1.17 -12.59
CA THR A 113 -4.19 -2.19 -13.43
C THR A 113 -4.20 -3.55 -12.72
N THR A 114 -4.74 -4.58 -13.38
CA THR A 114 -4.75 -5.94 -12.83
C THR A 114 -3.34 -6.47 -12.60
N THR A 115 -3.13 -7.19 -11.51
CA THR A 115 -1.87 -7.92 -11.25
C THR A 115 -1.78 -9.20 -12.09
N GLY A 116 -2.91 -9.70 -12.61
CA GLY A 116 -3.02 -10.97 -13.31
C GLY A 116 -2.97 -12.20 -12.39
N LEU A 117 -2.97 -12.00 -11.07
CA LEU A 117 -2.89 -13.07 -10.09
C LEU A 117 -4.27 -13.48 -9.57
N LYS A 118 -4.64 -14.75 -9.74
CA LYS A 118 -5.86 -15.30 -9.14
C LYS A 118 -5.85 -15.33 -7.61
N SER A 119 -4.68 -15.24 -7.01
CA SER A 119 -4.48 -15.18 -5.55
C SER A 119 -4.66 -13.77 -4.97
N MET A 120 -4.69 -12.72 -5.80
CA MET A 120 -5.03 -11.37 -5.38
C MET A 120 -6.55 -11.24 -5.33
N ASP A 121 -7.12 -11.00 -4.14
CA ASP A 121 -8.57 -11.04 -3.95
C ASP A 121 -9.24 -9.74 -4.43
N TYR A 122 -8.62 -8.59 -4.10
CA TYR A 122 -9.23 -7.28 -4.33
C TYR A 122 -8.25 -6.28 -4.90
N ARG A 123 -8.79 -5.29 -5.63
CA ARG A 123 -8.10 -4.07 -5.99
C ARG A 123 -8.96 -2.87 -5.60
N PHE A 124 -8.38 -1.91 -4.89
CA PHE A 124 -9.06 -0.65 -4.60
C PHE A 124 -8.94 0.32 -5.78
N THR A 125 -10.07 0.89 -6.14
CA THR A 125 -10.22 1.86 -7.22
C THR A 125 -11.36 2.83 -6.92
N THR A 126 -11.80 3.62 -7.89
CA THR A 126 -13.00 4.46 -7.81
C THR A 126 -13.83 4.31 -9.08
N ILE A 127 -15.04 4.88 -9.06
CA ILE A 127 -15.90 4.90 -10.25
C ILE A 127 -15.31 5.77 -11.37
N GLU A 128 -14.52 6.78 -11.02
CA GLU A 128 -13.86 7.67 -11.98
C GLU A 128 -12.68 7.00 -12.68
N ALA A 129 -11.96 6.14 -11.96
CA ALA A 129 -10.79 5.42 -12.51
C ALA A 129 -11.20 4.17 -13.30
N ASP A 130 -12.21 3.45 -12.84
CA ASP A 130 -12.75 2.24 -13.48
C ASP A 130 -14.29 2.35 -13.58
N PRO A 131 -14.81 3.17 -14.52
CA PRO A 131 -16.24 3.53 -14.56
C PRO A 131 -17.13 2.42 -15.10
N ASP A 132 -16.65 1.57 -16.00
CA ASP A 132 -17.47 0.55 -16.65
C ASP A 132 -17.34 -0.81 -15.94
N ILE A 133 -18.40 -1.22 -15.25
CA ILE A 133 -18.48 -2.54 -14.59
C ILE A 133 -18.33 -3.69 -15.58
N LYS A 134 -18.62 -3.49 -16.87
CA LYS A 134 -18.42 -4.52 -17.90
C LYS A 134 -16.94 -4.83 -18.14
N GLU A 135 -16.05 -3.89 -17.80
CA GLU A 135 -14.61 -4.07 -17.90
C GLU A 135 -14.02 -4.89 -16.73
N ASP A 136 -14.79 -5.11 -15.64
CA ASP A 136 -14.34 -5.91 -14.48
C ASP A 136 -13.90 -7.33 -14.87
N LYS A 137 -14.43 -7.87 -15.96
CA LYS A 137 -14.04 -9.18 -16.51
C LYS A 137 -12.57 -9.28 -16.96
N TYR A 138 -11.89 -8.15 -17.16
CA TYR A 138 -10.48 -8.10 -17.54
C TYR A 138 -9.53 -8.07 -16.34
N TYR A 139 -10.09 -7.96 -15.13
CA TYR A 139 -9.34 -8.03 -13.89
C TYR A 139 -9.40 -9.43 -13.29
N THR A 140 -8.32 -9.90 -12.71
CA THR A 140 -8.32 -11.13 -11.91
C THR A 140 -8.82 -10.86 -10.50
N GLU A 141 -8.71 -9.63 -10.03
CA GLU A 141 -9.16 -9.14 -8.74
C GLU A 141 -10.62 -8.68 -8.79
N LYS A 142 -11.32 -8.78 -7.67
CA LYS A 142 -12.58 -8.07 -7.49
C LYS A 142 -12.32 -6.57 -7.24
N LEU A 143 -12.84 -5.71 -8.10
CA LEU A 143 -12.71 -4.26 -7.94
C LEU A 143 -13.59 -3.76 -6.78
N ILE A 144 -12.99 -3.05 -5.83
CA ILE A 144 -13.69 -2.32 -4.77
C ILE A 144 -13.57 -0.84 -5.10
N ARG A 145 -14.67 -0.25 -5.57
CA ARG A 145 -14.77 1.17 -5.89
C ARG A 145 -15.05 1.97 -4.64
N LEU A 146 -14.02 2.71 -4.18
CA LEU A 146 -14.16 3.61 -3.05
C LEU A 146 -15.01 4.83 -3.43
N PRO A 147 -15.77 5.41 -2.47
CA PRO A 147 -16.66 6.52 -2.74
C PRO A 147 -15.88 7.76 -3.05
N ASN A 148 -15.35 8.44 -3.50
CA ASN A 148 -14.64 9.70 -3.76
C ASN A 148 -13.31 9.43 -4.48
N THR A 149 -12.21 9.29 -3.73
CA THR A 149 -10.88 9.04 -4.31
C THR A 149 -10.20 7.87 -3.62
N PHE A 150 -9.39 7.12 -4.38
CA PHE A 150 -8.51 6.11 -3.78
C PHE A 150 -7.14 6.69 -3.36
N LEU A 151 -6.88 7.98 -3.65
CA LEU A 151 -5.64 8.67 -3.31
C LEU A 151 -5.87 9.68 -2.18
N CYS A 152 -5.32 9.42 -0.99
CA CYS A 152 -5.36 10.32 0.15
C CYS A 152 -4.14 11.24 0.15
N TYR A 153 -4.23 12.43 -0.46
CA TYR A 153 -3.11 13.37 -0.54
C TYR A 153 -3.30 14.58 0.36
N THR A 154 -2.28 14.93 1.14
CA THR A 154 -2.29 16.10 2.02
C THR A 154 -1.09 17.03 1.83
N GLY A 155 -0.51 17.06 0.66
CA GLY A 155 0.71 17.84 0.44
C GLY A 155 1.94 17.27 1.16
N THR A 156 3.11 17.68 0.73
CA THR A 156 4.38 17.30 1.37
C THR A 156 4.63 18.20 2.57
N LEU A 157 4.50 17.68 3.78
CA LEU A 157 4.90 18.35 5.03
C LEU A 157 6.44 18.50 5.18
N ILE A 158 7.22 18.25 4.13
CA ILE A 158 8.69 18.23 4.20
C ILE A 158 9.31 19.55 3.72
N TYR A 159 8.55 20.40 3.02
CA TYR A 159 9.04 21.74 2.66
C TYR A 159 8.11 22.81 3.22
N SER A 160 8.56 23.51 4.26
CA SER A 160 8.07 24.84 4.62
C SER A 160 8.53 25.85 3.54
N VAL A 161 8.11 25.66 2.32
CA VAL A 161 8.10 26.71 1.33
C VAL A 161 6.75 27.37 1.47
N GLN A 162 6.75 28.62 1.92
CA GLN A 162 5.60 29.51 1.82
C GLN A 162 5.17 29.57 0.35
N ILE A 163 4.25 28.67 -0.03
CA ILE A 163 3.50 28.85 -1.27
C ILE A 163 2.41 29.86 -0.92
N HIS A 164 2.60 31.12 -1.35
CA HIS A 164 1.53 32.10 -1.36
C HIS A 164 0.30 31.48 -2.04
N HIS A 165 -0.80 31.51 -1.30
CA HIS A 165 -2.13 31.17 -1.80
C HIS A 165 -2.42 31.84 -3.14
N THR A 166 -2.46 31.05 -4.18
CA THR A 166 -3.30 31.35 -5.36
C THR A 166 -3.48 30.05 -6.13
N TYR A 167 -4.65 29.46 -5.97
CA TYR A 167 -5.39 28.51 -6.80
C TYR A 167 -6.13 27.49 -5.91
N LEU A 168 -7.16 28.01 -5.25
CA LEU A 168 -8.31 27.18 -4.86
C LEU A 168 -9.12 26.97 -6.15
N VAL A 169 -8.97 25.84 -6.79
CA VAL A 169 -9.97 25.36 -7.74
C VAL A 169 -11.11 24.77 -6.91
N LYS A 170 -12.24 25.46 -6.86
CA LYS A 170 -13.51 24.93 -6.38
C LYS A 170 -14.04 23.98 -7.45
N PHE A 171 -14.26 22.75 -7.10
CA PHE A 171 -15.18 21.83 -7.79
C PHE A 171 -16.41 21.60 -6.92
#